data_a78451702f24c7535c5a99dac717d248
#
_entry.id   a78451702f24c7535c5a99dac717d248
#
_cell.length_a   1.000
_cell.length_b   1.000
_cell.length_c   1.000
_cell.angle_alpha   90.00
_cell.angle_beta   90.00
_cell.angle_gamma   90.00
#
_symmetry.space_group_name_H-M   'P 1'
#
loop_
_entity.id
_entity.type
_entity.pdbx_description
1 polymer ?
#
loop_
_entity_poly.entity_id
_entity_poly.type
_entity_poly.pdbx_seq_one_letter_code
_entity_poly.pdbx_strand_id
1 'polypeptide(L)'
;MLREHDDDVRENRKSASQIFSELSQTPYTVYGDEGLGCVAFVSHPPDEVPVLTRLVMTRDAAMNHVIDNIWGMIRKDYRRLVWTSRADDENRAWHFEHADGSFTRNRRSLYYYGIQDVGEVERTMRQLEEKGRIERAYLPLNMRRVPSGTARGFCTYTHASTKLPQQGRESYTLGRRTYATTAEPKRVALIGARGYTGRSLVQLINAHPNLALSHVSSRELAGLPLDGYTKEQVYYANIGPEDLKKLESGRSSVAPPDAYIMALPNGVCRPFVDAVREGGKGKAQGHGVIVDLSADHRFDDAWTYGLPELYSREAIQQSKLISNPGCYATNTQMLLAPLLPYLDATRPPTVMGVSGYSGAGTKSSGKPSTPGERPVTLPKLDPETLHGAVRPYALTDHIHEREARYHLTKLANGTPVNVAFTPIVAPWFQGIISTASVPLSTKLTAREIKQLFEEKYQGEKLVEILPHVPEITDIALKHGFKAGGFQVHSSGERVVIVGVIDNLLKGAATQCMQNLNLALGLDEFAGIPMD
;
A
#
# COMPACT_ATOMS: atom_id res chain seq x y z
N MET A 1 21.50 27.55 4.27
CA MET A 1 20.78 26.39 4.83
C MET A 1 20.19 26.69 6.21
N LEU A 2 20.93 26.65 7.34
CA LEU A 2 20.34 26.85 8.68
C LEU A 2 19.55 28.17 8.80
N ARG A 3 20.01 29.29 8.24
CA ARG A 3 19.29 30.57 8.31
C ARG A 3 17.97 30.61 7.56
N GLU A 4 17.86 29.85 6.50
CA GLU A 4 16.75 29.92 5.53
C GLU A 4 15.77 28.76 5.68
N HIS A 5 16.23 27.61 6.16
CA HIS A 5 15.47 26.36 6.13
C HIS A 5 15.35 25.65 7.48
N ASP A 6 16.07 26.07 8.53
CA ASP A 6 15.87 25.51 9.88
C ASP A 6 14.66 26.17 10.57
N ASP A 7 13.72 25.38 11.05
CA ASP A 7 12.48 25.86 11.64
C ASP A 7 12.70 26.70 12.89
N ASP A 8 13.69 26.34 13.73
CA ASP A 8 13.97 27.11 14.94
C ASP A 8 14.53 28.50 14.61
N VAL A 9 15.25 28.62 13.48
CA VAL A 9 15.78 29.91 13.01
C VAL A 9 14.69 30.71 12.30
N ARG A 10 13.88 30.08 11.47
CA ARG A 10 12.78 30.75 10.76
C ARG A 10 11.72 31.30 11.70
N GLU A 11 11.43 30.58 12.76
CA GLU A 11 10.46 30.98 13.79
C GLU A 11 11.09 31.85 14.91
N ASN A 12 12.32 32.33 14.74
CA ASN A 12 13.07 33.17 15.71
C ASN A 12 13.20 32.54 17.11
N ARG A 13 13.15 31.21 17.23
CA ARG A 13 13.36 30.52 18.51
C ARG A 13 14.83 30.43 18.89
N LYS A 14 15.70 30.24 17.90
CA LYS A 14 17.17 30.22 18.03
C LYS A 14 17.83 30.95 16.88
N SER A 15 18.98 31.55 17.14
CA SER A 15 19.83 32.05 16.05
C SER A 15 20.72 30.94 15.48
N ALA A 16 21.13 31.05 14.22
CA ALA A 16 22.07 30.11 13.64
C ALA A 16 23.38 29.97 14.44
N SER A 17 23.85 31.06 15.06
CA SER A 17 25.04 31.06 15.92
C SER A 17 24.83 30.28 17.22
N GLN A 18 23.64 30.34 17.80
CA GLN A 18 23.29 29.50 18.96
C GLN A 18 23.25 28.02 18.60
N ILE A 19 22.69 27.67 17.46
CA ILE A 19 22.67 26.28 16.97
C ILE A 19 24.09 25.75 16.79
N PHE A 20 24.97 26.51 16.15
CA PHE A 20 26.38 26.11 15.99
C PHE A 20 27.12 26.01 17.34
N SER A 21 26.84 26.89 18.28
CA SER A 21 27.41 26.80 19.61
C SER A 21 26.97 25.52 20.34
N GLU A 22 25.70 25.14 20.24
CA GLU A 22 25.17 23.90 20.81
C GLU A 22 25.80 22.66 20.14
N LEU A 23 25.89 22.65 18.82
CA LEU A 23 26.50 21.54 18.07
C LEU A 23 27.98 21.36 18.42
N SER A 24 28.70 22.46 18.65
CA SER A 24 30.14 22.44 18.97
C SER A 24 30.48 21.88 20.35
N GLN A 25 29.49 21.67 21.21
CA GLN A 25 29.71 21.13 22.56
C GLN A 25 30.01 19.64 22.60
N THR A 26 29.72 18.93 21.50
CA THR A 26 29.94 17.48 21.38
C THR A 26 30.52 17.14 19.99
N PRO A 27 31.33 16.08 19.87
CA PRO A 27 31.78 15.60 18.56
C PRO A 27 30.58 15.36 17.63
N TYR A 28 30.66 15.85 16.40
CA TYR A 28 29.62 15.66 15.40
C TYR A 28 30.21 15.46 14.01
N THR A 29 29.42 14.79 13.15
CA THR A 29 29.68 14.64 11.70
C THR A 29 28.59 15.36 10.93
N VAL A 30 28.95 16.01 9.85
CA VAL A 30 28.02 16.67 8.93
C VAL A 30 27.94 15.86 7.64
N TYR A 31 26.73 15.56 7.22
CA TYR A 31 26.42 14.96 5.94
C TYR A 31 25.68 15.98 5.09
N GLY A 32 26.02 16.09 3.83
CA GLY A 32 25.36 17.01 2.90
C GLY A 32 25.62 16.63 1.46
N ASP A 33 24.74 17.03 0.57
CA ASP A 33 24.95 16.95 -0.86
C ASP A 33 25.80 18.12 -1.39
N GLU A 34 26.39 17.98 -2.57
CA GLU A 34 27.25 19.01 -3.17
C GLU A 34 26.53 20.35 -3.39
N GLY A 35 25.21 20.29 -3.65
CA GLY A 35 24.35 21.46 -3.83
C GLY A 35 23.91 22.11 -2.53
N LEU A 36 24.27 21.52 -1.37
CA LEU A 36 23.76 21.92 -0.05
C LEU A 36 22.22 21.98 0.01
N GLY A 37 21.54 21.16 -0.77
CA GLY A 37 20.09 21.04 -0.74
C GLY A 37 19.56 20.33 0.50
N CYS A 38 20.37 19.42 1.10
CA CYS A 38 20.07 18.75 2.35
C CYS A 38 21.33 18.63 3.21
N VAL A 39 21.22 18.94 4.51
CA VAL A 39 22.32 18.84 5.47
C VAL A 39 21.85 18.19 6.75
N ALA A 40 22.54 17.15 7.20
CA ALA A 40 22.28 16.44 8.45
C ALA A 40 23.47 16.56 9.41
N PHE A 41 23.19 16.80 10.69
CA PHE A 41 24.19 16.88 11.75
C PHE A 41 23.97 15.72 12.72
N VAL A 42 24.92 14.79 12.79
CA VAL A 42 24.90 13.64 13.70
C VAL A 42 25.93 13.86 14.80
N SER A 43 25.49 14.03 16.04
CA SER A 43 26.37 14.09 17.20
C SER A 43 26.64 12.69 17.73
N HIS A 44 27.91 12.37 18.01
CA HIS A 44 28.37 11.04 18.40
C HIS A 44 29.42 11.09 19.53
N PRO A 45 29.04 11.49 20.77
CA PRO A 45 29.95 11.42 21.90
C PRO A 45 30.45 9.98 22.11
N PRO A 46 31.66 9.79 22.65
CA PRO A 46 32.14 8.48 23.03
C PRO A 46 31.19 7.76 23.98
N ASP A 47 30.97 6.46 23.75
CA ASP A 47 30.13 5.59 24.58
C ASP A 47 28.62 5.96 24.65
N GLU A 48 28.13 6.77 23.72
CA GLU A 48 26.71 7.10 23.59
C GLU A 48 26.13 6.65 22.24
N VAL A 49 24.82 6.46 22.21
CA VAL A 49 24.12 6.27 20.93
C VAL A 49 24.12 7.61 20.18
N PRO A 50 24.55 7.62 18.89
CA PRO A 50 24.53 8.82 18.08
C PRO A 50 23.13 9.40 17.95
N VAL A 51 23.06 10.74 17.90
CA VAL A 51 21.81 11.49 17.75
C VAL A 51 21.89 12.34 16.50
N LEU A 52 20.94 12.17 15.57
CA LEU A 52 20.73 13.10 14.48
C LEU A 52 20.07 14.36 15.06
N THR A 53 20.90 15.35 15.33
CA THR A 53 20.49 16.56 16.05
C THR A 53 19.79 17.59 15.17
N ARG A 54 20.14 17.61 13.89
CA ARG A 54 19.52 18.49 12.88
C ARG A 54 19.47 17.80 11.53
N LEU A 55 18.35 17.99 10.87
CA LEU A 55 18.14 17.64 9.48
C LEU A 55 17.46 18.84 8.82
N VAL A 56 18.15 19.48 7.91
CA VAL A 56 17.67 20.70 7.24
C VAL A 56 17.75 20.48 5.74
N MET A 57 16.65 20.72 5.06
CA MET A 57 16.59 20.51 3.61
C MET A 57 15.77 21.59 2.92
N THR A 58 16.06 21.82 1.66
CA THR A 58 15.23 22.62 0.77
C THR A 58 14.03 21.78 0.30
N ARG A 59 12.98 22.45 -0.13
CA ARG A 59 11.82 21.76 -0.70
C ARG A 59 12.20 20.93 -1.93
N ASP A 60 13.10 21.43 -2.76
CA ASP A 60 13.59 20.72 -3.95
C ASP A 60 14.39 19.47 -3.58
N ALA A 61 15.22 19.52 -2.54
CA ALA A 61 15.97 18.37 -2.05
C ALA A 61 15.03 17.30 -1.44
N ALA A 62 13.98 17.71 -0.75
CA ALA A 62 12.95 16.80 -0.23
C ALA A 62 12.21 16.10 -1.40
N MET A 63 11.83 16.82 -2.44
CA MET A 63 11.17 16.26 -3.62
C MET A 63 12.07 15.35 -4.46
N ASN A 64 13.38 15.58 -4.44
CA ASN A 64 14.35 14.83 -5.24
C ASN A 64 15.06 13.70 -4.46
N HIS A 65 14.51 13.29 -3.29
CA HIS A 65 15.04 12.19 -2.47
C HIS A 65 16.53 12.32 -2.08
N VAL A 66 17.06 13.53 -2.03
CA VAL A 66 18.45 13.80 -1.59
C VAL A 66 18.67 13.30 -0.17
N ILE A 67 17.63 13.36 0.66
CA ILE A 67 17.63 12.85 2.03
C ILE A 67 17.94 11.35 2.11
N ASP A 68 17.47 10.54 1.16
CA ASP A 68 17.67 9.07 1.16
C ASP A 68 19.14 8.73 0.90
N ASN A 69 19.82 9.51 0.06
CA ASN A 69 21.26 9.37 -0.18
C ASN A 69 22.06 9.69 1.08
N ILE A 70 21.72 10.80 1.76
CA ILE A 70 22.33 11.20 3.02
C ILE A 70 22.06 10.17 4.11
N TRP A 71 20.85 9.65 4.19
CA TRP A 71 20.49 8.57 5.11
C TRP A 71 21.29 7.30 4.84
N GLY A 72 21.49 6.94 3.58
CA GLY A 72 22.35 5.83 3.16
C GLY A 72 23.79 5.97 3.65
N MET A 73 24.36 7.18 3.65
CA MET A 73 25.69 7.47 4.23
C MET A 73 25.68 7.37 5.75
N ILE A 74 24.71 7.97 6.42
CA ILE A 74 24.57 7.92 7.88
C ILE A 74 24.46 6.45 8.37
N ARG A 75 23.69 5.60 7.67
CA ARG A 75 23.53 4.18 8.02
C ARG A 75 24.79 3.34 7.83
N LYS A 76 25.70 3.74 6.94
CA LYS A 76 27.02 3.09 6.79
C LYS A 76 27.91 3.37 7.99
N ASP A 77 27.86 4.60 8.52
CA ASP A 77 28.73 5.04 9.59
C ASP A 77 28.18 4.69 10.97
N TYR A 78 26.84 4.68 11.14
CA TYR A 78 26.18 4.43 12.41
C TYR A 78 25.21 3.25 12.32
N ARG A 79 25.45 2.21 13.12
CA ARG A 79 24.55 1.05 13.25
C ARG A 79 23.33 1.35 14.11
N ARG A 80 23.37 2.40 14.91
CA ARG A 80 22.31 2.85 15.82
C ARG A 80 22.19 4.35 15.74
N LEU A 81 20.97 4.86 15.78
CA LEU A 81 20.71 6.28 15.70
C LEU A 81 19.40 6.62 16.40
N VAL A 82 19.35 7.79 17.03
CA VAL A 82 18.12 8.38 17.59
C VAL A 82 17.93 9.76 17.00
N TRP A 83 16.70 10.17 16.73
CA TRP A 83 16.38 11.53 16.30
C TRP A 83 14.98 11.93 16.69
N THR A 84 14.69 13.22 16.58
CA THR A 84 13.38 13.79 16.91
C THR A 84 12.89 14.67 15.78
N SER A 85 11.57 14.71 15.57
CA SER A 85 10.91 15.69 14.72
C SER A 85 9.65 16.25 15.37
N ARG A 86 9.10 17.29 14.80
CA ARG A 86 7.77 17.78 15.17
C ARG A 86 6.70 16.83 14.60
N ALA A 87 5.54 16.76 15.24
CA ALA A 87 4.42 15.94 14.74
C ALA A 87 3.77 16.51 13.47
N ASP A 88 4.00 17.80 13.19
CA ASP A 88 3.59 18.55 12.00
C ASP A 88 4.74 18.73 10.99
N ASP A 89 5.82 17.94 11.10
CA ASP A 89 6.93 17.93 10.16
C ASP A 89 6.45 17.44 8.78
N GLU A 90 6.76 18.21 7.74
CA GLU A 90 6.39 17.87 6.35
C GLU A 90 6.99 16.53 5.90
N ASN A 91 8.14 16.12 6.48
CA ASN A 91 8.82 14.87 6.20
C ASN A 91 8.46 13.74 7.17
N ARG A 92 7.35 13.86 7.90
CA ARG A 92 6.93 12.90 8.92
C ARG A 92 6.87 11.45 8.39
N ALA A 93 6.37 11.27 7.18
CA ALA A 93 6.29 9.94 6.54
C ALA A 93 7.68 9.32 6.40
N TRP A 94 8.67 10.09 5.94
CA TRP A 94 10.05 9.66 5.80
C TRP A 94 10.66 9.21 7.15
N HIS A 95 10.40 9.95 8.24
CA HIS A 95 10.88 9.58 9.57
C HIS A 95 10.35 8.23 10.02
N PHE A 96 9.06 7.95 9.80
CA PHE A 96 8.45 6.66 10.15
C PHE A 96 8.96 5.51 9.29
N GLU A 97 9.21 5.76 8.01
CA GLU A 97 9.70 4.75 7.07
C GLU A 97 11.12 4.29 7.41
N HIS A 98 11.95 5.19 7.95
CA HIS A 98 13.36 4.93 8.22
C HIS A 98 13.68 4.57 9.68
N ALA A 99 12.68 4.56 10.55
CA ALA A 99 12.81 4.19 11.95
C ALA A 99 12.38 2.74 12.21
N ASP A 100 13.08 2.04 13.10
CA ASP A 100 12.64 0.73 13.62
C ASP A 100 11.49 0.90 14.63
N GLY A 101 11.34 2.10 15.22
CA GLY A 101 10.24 2.46 16.07
C GLY A 101 10.24 3.93 16.47
N SER A 102 9.13 4.37 17.07
CA SER A 102 8.94 5.77 17.44
C SER A 102 8.05 5.94 18.66
N PHE A 103 8.20 7.09 19.33
CA PHE A 103 7.33 7.56 20.42
C PHE A 103 6.83 8.96 20.09
N THR A 104 5.53 9.17 20.05
CA THR A 104 4.94 10.48 19.78
C THR A 104 4.24 11.00 21.02
N ARG A 105 4.61 12.20 21.48
CA ARG A 105 3.99 12.89 22.61
C ARG A 105 4.11 14.41 22.47
N ASN A 106 3.10 15.15 22.91
CA ASN A 106 3.09 16.62 22.95
C ASN A 106 3.50 17.28 21.62
N ARG A 107 2.97 16.79 20.49
CA ARG A 107 3.28 17.28 19.14
C ARG A 107 4.75 17.12 18.73
N ARG A 108 5.48 16.17 19.33
CA ARG A 108 6.83 15.78 18.95
C ARG A 108 6.94 14.28 18.86
N SER A 109 7.76 13.81 17.93
CA SER A 109 8.05 12.39 17.72
C SER A 109 9.54 12.15 17.89
N LEU A 110 9.85 11.08 18.60
CA LEU A 110 11.20 10.55 18.75
C LEU A 110 11.26 9.23 17.98
N TYR A 111 12.30 9.04 17.22
CA TYR A 111 12.55 7.88 16.39
C TYR A 111 13.87 7.23 16.76
N TYR A 112 13.97 5.92 16.52
CA TYR A 112 15.21 5.18 16.69
C TYR A 112 15.40 4.15 15.60
N TYR A 113 16.67 3.85 15.30
CA TYR A 113 17.11 2.87 14.31
C TYR A 113 18.23 2.01 14.90
N GLY A 114 18.25 0.69 14.58
CA GLY A 114 19.29 -0.26 14.97
C GLY A 114 19.24 -0.69 16.43
N ILE A 115 18.14 -0.46 17.17
CA ILE A 115 17.92 -0.90 18.54
C ILE A 115 16.74 -1.88 18.54
N GLN A 116 17.00 -3.16 18.76
CA GLN A 116 15.99 -4.22 18.59
C GLN A 116 15.31 -4.63 19.90
N ASP A 117 15.96 -4.44 21.06
CA ASP A 117 15.40 -4.80 22.35
C ASP A 117 14.71 -3.60 23.02
N VAL A 118 13.46 -3.78 23.43
CA VAL A 118 12.65 -2.73 24.08
C VAL A 118 13.29 -2.22 25.38
N GLY A 119 13.92 -3.11 26.17
CA GLY A 119 14.64 -2.72 27.36
C GLY A 119 15.90 -1.90 27.08
N GLU A 120 16.54 -2.15 25.93
CA GLU A 120 17.67 -1.34 25.44
C GLU A 120 17.20 0.02 24.95
N VAL A 121 16.07 0.10 24.25
CA VAL A 121 15.45 1.37 23.85
C VAL A 121 15.18 2.22 25.09
N GLU A 122 14.54 1.66 26.13
CA GLU A 122 14.23 2.39 27.35
C GLU A 122 15.49 2.92 28.05
N ARG A 123 16.50 2.08 28.19
CA ARG A 123 17.81 2.48 28.80
C ARG A 123 18.48 3.59 28.00
N THR A 124 18.53 3.45 26.67
CA THR A 124 19.12 4.45 25.77
C THR A 124 18.40 5.78 25.88
N MET A 125 17.05 5.76 25.86
CA MET A 125 16.26 7.00 25.96
C MET A 125 16.46 7.70 27.31
N ARG A 126 16.50 6.95 28.43
CA ARG A 126 16.78 7.53 29.75
C ARG A 126 18.18 8.15 29.80
N GLN A 127 19.20 7.49 29.29
CA GLN A 127 20.56 8.01 29.23
C GLN A 127 20.63 9.31 28.41
N LEU A 128 19.98 9.36 27.27
CA LEU A 128 19.95 10.56 26.41
C LEU A 128 19.17 11.71 27.07
N GLU A 129 18.11 11.41 27.82
CA GLU A 129 17.34 12.38 28.59
C GLU A 129 18.15 12.94 29.78
N GLU A 130 18.78 12.07 30.59
CA GLU A 130 19.61 12.46 31.72
C GLU A 130 20.79 13.36 31.33
N LYS A 131 21.33 13.12 30.13
CA LYS A 131 22.42 13.91 29.55
C LYS A 131 21.94 15.15 28.79
N GLY A 132 20.64 15.40 28.74
CA GLY A 132 20.05 16.55 28.06
C GLY A 132 20.14 16.49 26.53
N ARG A 133 20.35 15.27 25.94
CA ARG A 133 20.48 15.06 24.50
C ARG A 133 19.11 15.02 23.81
N ILE A 134 18.07 14.65 24.52
CA ILE A 134 16.67 14.68 24.11
C ILE A 134 15.82 15.32 25.21
N GLU A 135 14.69 15.90 24.83
CA GLU A 135 13.80 16.53 25.81
C GLU A 135 13.07 15.48 26.66
N ARG A 136 12.84 15.80 27.93
CA ARG A 136 12.17 14.94 28.93
C ARG A 136 10.74 14.51 28.57
N ALA A 137 10.15 15.12 27.57
CA ALA A 137 8.74 14.93 27.20
C ALA A 137 8.46 13.61 26.45
N TYR A 138 9.47 12.88 25.99
CA TYR A 138 9.29 11.74 25.08
C TYR A 138 9.00 10.41 25.76
N LEU A 139 9.38 10.20 27.03
CA LEU A 139 9.17 8.94 27.72
C LEU A 139 7.74 8.84 28.29
N PRO A 140 7.01 7.72 28.08
CA PRO A 140 5.73 7.49 28.73
C PRO A 140 5.92 7.35 30.26
N LEU A 141 5.07 8.04 31.04
CA LEU A 141 5.13 8.09 32.49
C LEU A 141 4.94 6.75 33.24
N ASN A 142 4.55 5.66 32.53
CA ASN A 142 4.21 4.36 33.08
C ASN A 142 4.73 3.19 32.24
N MET A 143 6.06 3.06 32.09
CA MET A 143 6.66 1.76 31.77
C MET A 143 7.05 1.05 33.08
N ARG A 144 6.07 0.68 33.92
CA ARG A 144 6.29 -0.25 35.02
C ARG A 144 6.00 -1.68 34.54
N ARG A 145 7.09 -2.45 34.39
CA ARG A 145 7.17 -3.91 34.36
C ARG A 145 6.11 -4.65 33.51
N VAL A 146 6.47 -4.94 32.29
CA VAL A 146 5.96 -6.11 31.59
C VAL A 146 6.95 -7.26 31.86
N PRO A 147 6.50 -8.47 32.27
CA PRO A 147 7.37 -9.61 32.46
C PRO A 147 8.06 -9.97 31.14
N SER A 148 9.31 -10.40 31.22
CA SER A 148 10.12 -10.85 30.11
C SER A 148 9.46 -12.00 29.36
N GLY A 149 8.98 -11.73 28.17
CA GLY A 149 8.41 -12.71 27.23
C GLY A 149 7.64 -12.00 26.14
N THR A 150 8.24 -11.93 24.95
CA THR A 150 7.63 -11.53 23.68
C THR A 150 7.05 -10.12 23.60
N ALA A 151 7.89 -9.12 23.38
CA ALA A 151 7.42 -7.78 23.03
C ALA A 151 7.64 -7.50 21.53
N ARG A 152 6.54 -7.44 20.80
CA ARG A 152 6.45 -6.75 19.49
C ARG A 152 5.81 -5.40 19.76
N GLY A 153 6.36 -4.35 19.11
CA GLY A 153 5.97 -2.97 19.36
C GLY A 153 4.50 -2.70 19.10
N PHE A 154 3.82 -2.16 20.11
CA PHE A 154 2.47 -1.63 20.00
C PHE A 154 2.51 -0.10 20.07
N CYS A 155 1.94 0.54 19.05
CA CYS A 155 1.60 1.94 19.08
C CYS A 155 0.27 2.07 19.86
N THR A 156 0.32 2.55 21.11
CA THR A 156 -0.89 2.83 21.87
C THR A 156 -1.25 4.30 21.78
N TYR A 157 -2.34 4.61 21.09
CA TYR A 157 -3.02 5.90 21.20
C TYR A 157 -3.79 5.92 22.53
N THR A 158 -3.40 6.77 23.46
CA THR A 158 -4.22 7.09 24.63
C THR A 158 -4.86 8.46 24.44
N HIS A 159 -6.18 8.49 24.27
CA HIS A 159 -6.98 9.70 24.41
C HIS A 159 -6.98 10.17 25.87
N ALA A 160 -6.50 11.39 26.11
CA ALA A 160 -6.69 12.07 27.37
C ALA A 160 -8.15 12.58 27.44
N SER A 161 -8.94 12.00 28.33
CA SER A 161 -10.27 12.49 28.65
C SER A 161 -10.20 13.70 29.59
N THR A 162 -10.61 14.86 29.10
CA THR A 162 -10.97 16.00 29.93
C THR A 162 -12.35 15.76 30.58
N LYS A 163 -12.42 15.79 31.91
CA LYS A 163 -13.67 15.72 32.66
C LYS A 163 -14.47 17.00 32.46
N LEU A 164 -15.71 16.86 32.01
CA LEU A 164 -16.78 17.86 32.17
C LEU A 164 -17.86 17.30 33.12
N PRO A 165 -18.63 18.17 33.84
CA PRO A 165 -19.39 17.75 35.00
C PRO A 165 -20.69 17.01 34.66
N GLN A 166 -21.09 16.16 35.62
CA GLN A 166 -22.32 15.37 35.57
C GLN A 166 -23.59 16.23 35.61
N GLN A 167 -24.49 15.99 34.69
CA GLN A 167 -25.94 16.14 34.92
C GLN A 167 -26.73 15.12 34.07
N GLY A 168 -27.65 14.42 34.73
CA GLY A 168 -28.85 13.80 34.14
C GLY A 168 -28.69 12.41 33.54
N ARG A 169 -29.03 11.38 34.30
CA ARG A 169 -29.29 9.99 33.84
C ARG A 169 -30.45 9.93 32.89
N GLU A 170 -30.21 9.45 31.67
CA GLU A 170 -31.15 8.55 30.99
C GLU A 170 -30.35 7.44 30.30
N SER A 171 -30.65 6.20 30.68
CA SER A 171 -29.99 4.99 30.24
C SER A 171 -30.51 4.58 28.87
N TYR A 172 -29.74 4.87 27.81
CA TYR A 172 -29.89 4.13 26.56
C TYR A 172 -28.80 3.06 26.50
N THR A 173 -29.19 1.82 26.71
CA THR A 173 -28.39 0.63 26.44
C THR A 173 -28.16 0.52 24.94
N LEU A 174 -27.06 1.11 24.46
CA LEU A 174 -26.49 0.76 23.15
C LEU A 174 -25.94 -0.66 23.24
N GLY A 175 -26.66 -1.60 22.69
CA GLY A 175 -26.24 -2.98 22.57
C GLY A 175 -24.93 -3.05 21.79
N ARG A 176 -23.85 -3.34 22.50
CA ARG A 176 -22.56 -3.73 21.95
C ARG A 176 -22.81 -5.07 21.23
N ARG A 177 -23.03 -5.04 19.92
CA ARG A 177 -22.97 -6.25 19.10
C ARG A 177 -21.51 -6.69 19.04
N THR A 178 -21.12 -7.49 20.02
CA THR A 178 -19.95 -8.35 19.90
C THR A 178 -20.30 -9.43 18.89
N TYR A 179 -19.79 -9.32 17.69
CA TYR A 179 -19.74 -10.46 16.78
C TYR A 179 -18.69 -11.44 17.29
N ALA A 180 -19.06 -12.24 18.28
CA ALA A 180 -18.35 -13.46 18.58
C ALA A 180 -18.80 -14.49 17.54
N THR A 181 -18.18 -14.48 16.37
CA THR A 181 -18.30 -15.60 15.45
C THR A 181 -17.39 -16.71 15.95
N THR A 182 -17.97 -17.74 16.54
CA THR A 182 -17.34 -19.03 16.88
C THR A 182 -17.06 -19.89 15.63
N ALA A 183 -17.14 -19.34 14.43
CA ALA A 183 -16.80 -20.03 13.19
C ALA A 183 -15.28 -20.01 13.00
N GLU A 184 -14.69 -21.16 12.69
CA GLU A 184 -13.29 -21.26 12.31
C GLU A 184 -12.98 -20.33 11.12
N PRO A 185 -11.81 -19.67 11.10
CA PRO A 185 -11.43 -18.81 9.98
C PRO A 185 -11.40 -19.60 8.67
N LYS A 186 -11.86 -18.99 7.59
CA LYS A 186 -11.74 -19.54 6.23
C LYS A 186 -10.28 -19.67 5.84
N ARG A 187 -9.91 -20.82 5.31
CA ARG A 187 -8.54 -21.14 4.96
C ARG A 187 -8.21 -20.75 3.52
N VAL A 188 -7.13 -20.03 3.34
CA VAL A 188 -6.70 -19.49 2.04
C VAL A 188 -5.34 -20.06 1.65
N ALA A 189 -5.21 -20.53 0.40
CA ALA A 189 -3.94 -20.84 -0.22
C ALA A 189 -3.49 -19.64 -1.09
N LEU A 190 -2.31 -19.09 -0.82
CA LEU A 190 -1.71 -17.99 -1.58
C LEU A 190 -0.55 -18.50 -2.44
N ILE A 191 -0.77 -18.51 -3.74
CA ILE A 191 0.21 -18.97 -4.73
C ILE A 191 0.93 -17.75 -5.33
N GLY A 192 2.25 -17.65 -5.13
CA GLY A 192 3.05 -16.50 -5.57
C GLY A 192 3.27 -15.42 -4.51
N ALA A 193 3.38 -15.80 -3.24
CA ALA A 193 3.42 -14.89 -2.09
C ALA A 193 4.69 -14.01 -1.97
N ARG A 194 5.76 -14.29 -2.73
CA ARG A 194 7.03 -13.54 -2.65
C ARG A 194 6.95 -12.13 -3.24
N GLY A 195 6.12 -11.95 -4.27
CA GLY A 195 5.97 -10.67 -4.97
C GLY A 195 5.41 -9.55 -4.09
N TYR A 196 5.48 -8.31 -4.57
CA TYR A 196 4.93 -7.16 -3.83
C TYR A 196 3.44 -7.35 -3.48
N THR A 197 2.62 -7.71 -4.46
CA THR A 197 1.18 -7.99 -4.24
C THR A 197 0.97 -9.14 -3.26
N GLY A 198 1.78 -10.22 -3.35
CA GLY A 198 1.72 -11.33 -2.42
C GLY A 198 2.00 -10.91 -0.97
N ARG A 199 2.96 -10.03 -0.75
CA ARG A 199 3.27 -9.47 0.58
C ARG A 199 2.12 -8.60 1.11
N SER A 200 1.52 -7.75 0.25
CA SER A 200 0.35 -6.96 0.62
C SER A 200 -0.84 -7.85 1.00
N LEU A 201 -1.06 -8.95 0.28
CA LEU A 201 -2.10 -9.94 0.61
C LEU A 201 -1.82 -10.64 1.95
N VAL A 202 -0.56 -10.99 2.24
CA VAL A 202 -0.18 -11.55 3.56
C VAL A 202 -0.53 -10.58 4.67
N GLN A 203 -0.25 -9.29 4.52
CA GLN A 203 -0.58 -8.27 5.52
C GLN A 203 -2.09 -8.13 5.71
N LEU A 204 -2.87 -8.05 4.62
CA LEU A 204 -4.33 -7.95 4.68
C LEU A 204 -4.96 -9.19 5.33
N ILE A 205 -4.54 -10.41 4.95
CA ILE A 205 -5.04 -11.64 5.55
C ILE A 205 -4.60 -11.76 7.01
N ASN A 206 -3.42 -11.28 7.38
CA ASN A 206 -2.97 -11.24 8.77
C ASN A 206 -3.86 -10.34 9.64
N ALA A 207 -4.32 -9.22 9.11
CA ALA A 207 -5.25 -8.30 9.80
C ALA A 207 -6.72 -8.78 9.76
N HIS A 208 -7.07 -9.69 8.85
CA HIS A 208 -8.45 -10.10 8.60
C HIS A 208 -9.01 -10.98 9.73
N PRO A 209 -10.19 -10.68 10.33
CA PRO A 209 -10.72 -11.44 11.46
C PRO A 209 -11.14 -12.88 11.12
N ASN A 210 -11.58 -13.14 9.88
CA ASN A 210 -12.21 -14.40 9.47
C ASN A 210 -11.41 -15.19 8.42
N LEU A 211 -10.19 -14.78 8.05
CA LEU A 211 -9.33 -15.50 7.11
C LEU A 211 -8.04 -15.95 7.79
N ALA A 212 -7.52 -17.12 7.37
CA ALA A 212 -6.22 -17.63 7.76
C ALA A 212 -5.50 -18.22 6.54
N LEU A 213 -4.17 -18.02 6.46
CA LEU A 213 -3.33 -18.66 5.44
C LEU A 213 -3.08 -20.11 5.82
N SER A 214 -3.46 -21.04 4.95
CA SER A 214 -3.17 -22.47 5.14
C SER A 214 -1.95 -22.93 4.32
N HIS A 215 -1.76 -22.36 3.14
CA HIS A 215 -0.69 -22.70 2.21
C HIS A 215 -0.13 -21.43 1.58
N VAL A 216 1.19 -21.33 1.52
CA VAL A 216 1.87 -20.18 0.92
C VAL A 216 2.95 -20.69 -0.02
N SER A 217 2.87 -20.31 -1.30
CA SER A 217 3.81 -20.81 -2.30
C SER A 217 4.85 -19.78 -2.69
N SER A 218 6.11 -20.21 -2.62
CA SER A 218 7.25 -19.58 -3.27
C SER A 218 8.32 -20.64 -3.51
N ARG A 219 8.75 -20.78 -4.75
CA ARG A 219 9.80 -21.73 -5.12
C ARG A 219 11.16 -21.37 -4.48
N GLU A 220 11.48 -20.08 -4.47
CA GLU A 220 12.77 -19.59 -3.98
C GLU A 220 12.84 -19.51 -2.43
N LEU A 221 11.70 -19.39 -1.76
CA LEU A 221 11.64 -19.28 -0.31
C LEU A 221 11.17 -20.57 0.38
N ALA A 222 11.03 -21.68 -0.37
CA ALA A 222 10.54 -22.94 0.15
C ALA A 222 11.33 -23.40 1.38
N GLY A 223 10.62 -23.78 2.45
CA GLY A 223 11.20 -24.17 3.75
C GLY A 223 11.45 -23.03 4.71
N LEU A 224 11.37 -21.76 4.27
CA LEU A 224 11.52 -20.59 5.16
C LEU A 224 10.19 -20.18 5.79
N PRO A 225 10.17 -19.66 7.02
CA PRO A 225 8.95 -19.16 7.64
C PRO A 225 8.42 -17.92 6.90
N LEU A 226 7.09 -17.77 6.88
CA LEU A 226 6.42 -16.62 6.28
C LEU A 226 6.60 -15.39 7.15
N ASP A 227 7.18 -14.32 6.59
CA ASP A 227 7.34 -13.05 7.29
C ASP A 227 6.04 -12.25 7.33
N GLY A 228 5.84 -11.51 8.44
CA GLY A 228 4.69 -10.60 8.58
C GLY A 228 3.36 -11.30 8.84
N TYR A 229 3.32 -12.62 8.99
CA TYR A 229 2.14 -13.37 9.36
C TYR A 229 2.25 -13.87 10.81
N THR A 230 1.26 -13.55 11.65
CA THR A 230 1.34 -13.77 13.11
C THR A 230 0.23 -14.65 13.68
N LYS A 231 -0.78 -15.03 12.88
CA LYS A 231 -1.91 -15.85 13.35
C LYS A 231 -1.49 -17.28 13.67
N GLU A 232 -0.66 -17.87 12.82
CA GLU A 232 -0.08 -19.20 12.99
C GLU A 232 1.28 -19.26 12.29
N GLN A 233 2.08 -20.29 12.59
CA GLN A 233 3.36 -20.46 11.93
C GLN A 233 3.17 -21.15 10.58
N VAL A 234 3.40 -20.42 9.50
CA VAL A 234 3.31 -20.91 8.13
C VAL A 234 4.68 -20.84 7.47
N TYR A 235 5.00 -21.85 6.67
CA TYR A 235 6.23 -21.92 5.89
C TYR A 235 5.92 -21.82 4.40
N TYR A 236 6.82 -21.19 3.66
CA TYR A 236 6.77 -21.25 2.21
C TYR A 236 6.98 -22.69 1.72
N ALA A 237 6.16 -23.14 0.77
CA ALA A 237 6.32 -24.41 0.08
C ALA A 237 6.48 -24.17 -1.42
N ASN A 238 7.16 -25.10 -2.10
CA ASN A 238 7.19 -25.12 -3.56
C ASN A 238 5.96 -25.91 -4.05
N ILE A 239 4.82 -25.25 -4.19
CA ILE A 239 3.55 -25.86 -4.56
C ILE A 239 3.37 -25.75 -6.08
N GLY A 240 3.35 -26.89 -6.75
CA GLY A 240 3.04 -27.00 -8.18
C GLY A 240 1.57 -27.35 -8.46
N PRO A 241 1.17 -27.41 -9.74
CA PRO A 241 -0.19 -27.80 -10.14
C PRO A 241 -0.63 -29.16 -9.58
N GLU A 242 0.22 -30.19 -9.64
CA GLU A 242 -0.11 -31.53 -9.13
C GLU A 242 -0.34 -31.54 -7.61
N ASP A 243 0.37 -30.68 -6.86
CA ASP A 243 0.18 -30.56 -5.42
C ASP A 243 -1.18 -29.93 -5.12
N LEU A 244 -1.59 -28.90 -5.89
CA LEU A 244 -2.91 -28.29 -5.76
C LEU A 244 -4.03 -29.26 -6.11
N LYS A 245 -3.85 -30.09 -7.14
CA LYS A 245 -4.81 -31.13 -7.51
C LYS A 245 -4.98 -32.17 -6.41
N LYS A 246 -3.89 -32.63 -5.80
CA LYS A 246 -3.91 -33.54 -4.64
C LYS A 246 -4.59 -32.89 -3.45
N LEU A 247 -4.20 -31.66 -3.11
CA LEU A 247 -4.77 -30.89 -2.01
C LEU A 247 -6.29 -30.74 -2.18
N GLU A 248 -6.72 -30.22 -3.33
CA GLU A 248 -8.14 -30.00 -3.62
C GLU A 248 -8.92 -31.31 -3.67
N SER A 249 -8.37 -32.40 -4.18
CA SER A 249 -9.07 -33.71 -4.20
C SER A 249 -9.25 -34.35 -2.83
N GLY A 250 -8.65 -33.81 -1.75
CA GLY A 250 -8.66 -34.43 -0.42
C GLY A 250 -7.73 -35.63 -0.29
N ARG A 251 -6.80 -35.83 -1.23
CA ARG A 251 -5.77 -36.89 -1.17
C ARG A 251 -4.53 -36.44 -0.39
N SER A 252 -4.55 -35.23 0.16
CA SER A 252 -3.56 -34.70 1.08
C SER A 252 -3.98 -35.03 2.51
N SER A 253 -3.00 -35.08 3.45
CA SER A 253 -3.28 -35.19 4.90
C SER A 253 -3.90 -33.91 5.47
N VAL A 254 -3.95 -32.83 4.72
CA VAL A 254 -4.49 -31.52 5.11
C VAL A 254 -5.80 -31.28 4.35
N ALA A 255 -6.79 -30.73 5.02
CA ALA A 255 -8.05 -30.35 4.39
C ALA A 255 -7.84 -29.29 3.29
N PRO A 256 -8.60 -29.35 2.18
CA PRO A 256 -8.51 -28.35 1.11
C PRO A 256 -8.87 -26.95 1.63
N PRO A 257 -8.23 -25.90 1.10
CA PRO A 257 -8.58 -24.51 1.41
C PRO A 257 -10.01 -24.16 0.93
N ASP A 258 -10.63 -23.18 1.59
CA ASP A 258 -11.89 -22.58 1.12
C ASP A 258 -11.65 -21.73 -0.14
N ALA A 259 -10.45 -21.16 -0.29
CA ALA A 259 -10.09 -20.32 -1.44
C ALA A 259 -8.62 -20.40 -1.83
N TYR A 260 -8.37 -20.08 -3.10
CA TYR A 260 -7.06 -19.99 -3.73
C TYR A 260 -6.86 -18.60 -4.33
N ILE A 261 -5.79 -17.92 -3.95
CA ILE A 261 -5.36 -16.67 -4.55
C ILE A 261 -4.16 -16.94 -5.46
N MET A 262 -4.31 -16.67 -6.75
CA MET A 262 -3.27 -16.87 -7.75
C MET A 262 -2.55 -15.53 -8.02
N ALA A 263 -1.51 -15.23 -7.24
CA ALA A 263 -0.67 -14.03 -7.41
C ALA A 263 0.55 -14.34 -8.30
N LEU A 264 0.28 -14.91 -9.47
CA LEU A 264 1.27 -15.39 -10.43
C LEU A 264 1.45 -14.42 -11.60
N PRO A 265 2.61 -14.45 -12.30
CA PRO A 265 2.77 -13.69 -13.54
C PRO A 265 1.78 -14.12 -14.64
N ASN A 266 1.49 -13.18 -15.57
CA ASN A 266 0.69 -13.47 -16.75
C ASN A 266 1.28 -14.64 -17.55
N GLY A 267 0.44 -15.50 -18.08
CA GLY A 267 0.81 -16.69 -18.87
C GLY A 267 1.20 -17.92 -18.03
N VAL A 268 1.19 -17.81 -16.70
CA VAL A 268 1.63 -18.88 -15.78
C VAL A 268 0.46 -19.49 -14.99
N CYS A 269 -0.63 -18.78 -14.82
CA CYS A 269 -1.71 -19.12 -13.88
C CYS A 269 -2.55 -20.32 -14.31
N ARG A 270 -2.83 -20.47 -15.59
CA ARG A 270 -3.76 -21.48 -16.15
C ARG A 270 -3.52 -22.92 -15.65
N PRO A 271 -2.30 -23.49 -15.66
CA PRO A 271 -2.09 -24.86 -15.16
C PRO A 271 -2.46 -25.04 -13.68
N PHE A 272 -2.26 -24.01 -12.85
CA PHE A 272 -2.60 -24.04 -11.43
C PHE A 272 -4.11 -24.02 -11.23
N VAL A 273 -4.82 -23.16 -11.96
CA VAL A 273 -6.28 -23.09 -11.98
C VAL A 273 -6.90 -24.42 -12.43
N ASP A 274 -6.41 -24.97 -13.55
CA ASP A 274 -6.91 -26.23 -14.10
C ASP A 274 -6.73 -27.38 -13.09
N ALA A 275 -5.60 -27.41 -12.40
CA ALA A 275 -5.32 -28.40 -11.37
C ALA A 275 -6.30 -28.34 -10.18
N VAL A 276 -6.62 -27.12 -9.68
CA VAL A 276 -7.64 -26.95 -8.63
C VAL A 276 -9.03 -27.40 -9.12
N ARG A 277 -9.42 -26.97 -10.32
CA ARG A 277 -10.71 -27.35 -10.92
C ARG A 277 -10.84 -28.87 -11.12
N GLU A 278 -9.77 -29.51 -11.58
CA GLU A 278 -9.74 -30.98 -11.73
C GLU A 278 -9.80 -31.70 -10.39
N GLY A 279 -9.11 -31.20 -9.36
CA GLY A 279 -9.14 -31.76 -8.01
C GLY A 279 -10.53 -31.69 -7.36
N GLY A 280 -11.33 -30.70 -7.74
CA GLY A 280 -12.71 -30.51 -7.26
C GLY A 280 -13.77 -31.33 -8.02
N LYS A 281 -13.40 -32.00 -9.13
CA LYS A 281 -14.36 -32.81 -9.90
C LYS A 281 -14.94 -33.94 -9.07
N GLY A 282 -16.27 -34.08 -9.12
CA GLY A 282 -16.99 -35.11 -8.38
C GLY A 282 -17.32 -34.78 -6.93
N LYS A 283 -16.89 -33.65 -6.41
CA LYS A 283 -17.32 -33.17 -5.09
C LYS A 283 -18.66 -32.46 -5.18
N ALA A 284 -19.53 -32.63 -4.17
CA ALA A 284 -20.83 -31.98 -4.12
C ALA A 284 -20.72 -30.43 -4.14
N GLN A 285 -19.69 -29.88 -3.52
CA GLN A 285 -19.42 -28.43 -3.47
C GLN A 285 -18.47 -27.96 -4.59
N GLY A 286 -17.96 -28.85 -5.45
CA GLY A 286 -16.93 -28.53 -6.43
C GLY A 286 -15.60 -28.13 -5.79
N HIS A 287 -14.86 -27.22 -6.43
CA HIS A 287 -13.60 -26.67 -5.91
C HIS A 287 -13.82 -25.42 -5.02
N GLY A 288 -12.82 -25.04 -4.23
CA GLY A 288 -12.78 -23.78 -3.49
C GLY A 288 -12.82 -22.55 -4.43
N VAL A 289 -13.07 -21.37 -3.86
CA VAL A 289 -13.06 -20.11 -4.63
C VAL A 289 -11.66 -19.86 -5.21
N ILE A 290 -11.56 -19.45 -6.48
CA ILE A 290 -10.31 -19.07 -7.11
C ILE A 290 -10.37 -17.59 -7.49
N VAL A 291 -9.41 -16.79 -7.00
CA VAL A 291 -9.21 -15.41 -7.42
C VAL A 291 -7.88 -15.32 -8.17
N ASP A 292 -7.95 -15.04 -9.48
CA ASP A 292 -6.78 -14.91 -10.35
C ASP A 292 -6.39 -13.44 -10.53
N LEU A 293 -5.18 -13.07 -10.14
CA LEU A 293 -4.63 -11.71 -10.29
C LEU A 293 -3.88 -11.54 -11.61
N SER A 294 -3.64 -12.61 -12.38
CA SER A 294 -3.02 -12.53 -13.70
C SER A 294 -4.00 -12.00 -14.76
N ALA A 295 -3.50 -11.76 -15.96
CA ALA A 295 -4.35 -11.39 -17.10
C ALA A 295 -4.99 -12.59 -17.80
N ASP A 296 -4.66 -13.83 -17.38
CA ASP A 296 -4.94 -15.05 -18.15
C ASP A 296 -6.45 -15.31 -18.32
N HIS A 297 -7.27 -14.88 -17.36
CA HIS A 297 -8.71 -15.13 -17.35
C HIS A 297 -9.59 -13.85 -17.40
N ARG A 298 -8.99 -12.67 -17.62
CA ARG A 298 -9.76 -11.39 -17.64
C ARG A 298 -10.68 -11.24 -18.85
N PHE A 299 -10.46 -12.03 -19.90
CA PHE A 299 -11.25 -12.00 -21.15
C PHE A 299 -12.11 -13.25 -21.34
N ASP A 300 -12.19 -14.10 -20.33
CA ASP A 300 -12.96 -15.36 -20.35
C ASP A 300 -14.32 -15.14 -19.70
N ASP A 301 -15.41 -15.33 -20.47
CA ASP A 301 -16.78 -15.14 -20.00
C ASP A 301 -17.22 -16.19 -18.95
N ALA A 302 -16.47 -17.27 -18.78
CA ALA A 302 -16.69 -18.22 -17.68
C ALA A 302 -16.21 -17.70 -16.32
N TRP A 303 -15.50 -16.56 -16.30
CA TRP A 303 -14.97 -15.91 -15.11
C TRP A 303 -15.74 -14.63 -14.81
N THR A 304 -16.04 -14.44 -13.52
CA THR A 304 -16.60 -13.16 -13.05
C THR A 304 -15.50 -12.14 -12.90
N TYR A 305 -15.66 -11.00 -13.55
CA TYR A 305 -14.71 -9.89 -13.43
C TYR A 305 -14.95 -9.11 -12.13
N GLY A 306 -13.96 -9.10 -11.27
CA GLY A 306 -14.08 -8.67 -9.89
C GLY A 306 -13.79 -7.19 -9.65
N LEU A 307 -14.66 -6.30 -10.08
CA LEU A 307 -14.64 -4.85 -9.78
C LEU A 307 -16.02 -4.42 -9.27
N PRO A 308 -16.31 -4.62 -7.96
CA PRO A 308 -17.65 -4.46 -7.40
C PRO A 308 -18.23 -3.05 -7.48
N GLU A 309 -17.41 -2.02 -7.63
CA GLU A 309 -17.86 -0.64 -7.82
C GLU A 309 -18.52 -0.39 -9.18
N LEU A 310 -18.26 -1.27 -10.16
CA LEU A 310 -18.80 -1.15 -11.52
C LEU A 310 -19.66 -2.34 -11.95
N TYR A 311 -19.46 -3.50 -11.34
CA TYR A 311 -20.12 -4.76 -11.72
C TYR A 311 -20.89 -5.36 -10.54
N SER A 312 -21.73 -6.38 -10.82
CA SER A 312 -22.61 -6.95 -9.80
C SER A 312 -21.85 -7.65 -8.68
N ARG A 313 -22.08 -7.20 -7.44
CA ARG A 313 -21.62 -7.86 -6.22
C ARG A 313 -22.23 -9.24 -6.05
N GLU A 314 -23.50 -9.41 -6.45
CA GLU A 314 -24.21 -10.69 -6.38
C GLU A 314 -23.56 -11.72 -7.31
N ALA A 315 -23.12 -11.30 -8.50
CA ALA A 315 -22.39 -12.18 -9.41
C ALA A 315 -21.05 -12.64 -8.82
N ILE A 316 -20.33 -11.75 -8.12
CA ILE A 316 -19.08 -12.07 -7.43
C ILE A 316 -19.36 -13.04 -6.27
N GLN A 317 -20.41 -12.79 -5.48
CA GLN A 317 -20.81 -13.66 -4.35
C GLN A 317 -21.14 -15.09 -4.79
N GLN A 318 -21.73 -15.25 -5.96
CA GLN A 318 -22.12 -16.55 -6.49
C GLN A 318 -20.99 -17.24 -7.26
N SER A 319 -19.91 -16.54 -7.55
CA SER A 319 -18.84 -17.06 -8.38
C SER A 319 -17.78 -17.82 -7.59
N LYS A 320 -17.28 -18.87 -8.20
CA LYS A 320 -16.06 -19.57 -7.74
C LYS A 320 -14.83 -19.27 -8.58
N LEU A 321 -14.99 -18.57 -9.70
CA LEU A 321 -13.92 -18.19 -10.62
C LEU A 321 -13.97 -16.69 -10.82
N ILE A 322 -13.03 -15.96 -10.18
CA ILE A 322 -13.00 -14.50 -10.19
C ILE A 322 -11.68 -14.03 -10.79
N SER A 323 -11.77 -13.26 -11.88
CA SER A 323 -10.61 -12.57 -12.46
C SER A 323 -10.47 -11.19 -11.84
N ASN A 324 -9.35 -10.97 -11.16
CA ASN A 324 -9.04 -9.69 -10.53
C ASN A 324 -8.52 -8.69 -11.56
N PRO A 325 -9.03 -7.46 -11.62
CA PRO A 325 -8.63 -6.45 -12.59
C PRO A 325 -7.14 -6.09 -12.52
N GLY A 326 -6.58 -5.63 -13.64
CA GLY A 326 -5.28 -4.99 -13.66
C GLY A 326 -5.32 -3.56 -13.14
N CYS A 327 -4.23 -3.09 -12.54
CA CYS A 327 -4.20 -1.81 -11.84
C CYS A 327 -4.56 -0.60 -12.74
N TYR A 328 -3.95 -0.46 -13.91
CA TYR A 328 -4.32 0.59 -14.86
C TYR A 328 -5.73 0.41 -15.44
N ALA A 329 -6.16 -0.84 -15.65
CA ALA A 329 -7.50 -1.11 -16.16
C ALA A 329 -8.57 -0.72 -15.13
N THR A 330 -8.34 -0.98 -13.85
CA THR A 330 -9.19 -0.50 -12.75
C THR A 330 -9.33 1.01 -12.77
N ASN A 331 -8.19 1.74 -12.76
CA ASN A 331 -8.20 3.19 -12.75
C ASN A 331 -8.89 3.79 -14.00
N THR A 332 -8.58 3.23 -15.18
CA THR A 332 -9.19 3.67 -16.46
C THR A 332 -10.70 3.44 -16.48
N GLN A 333 -11.16 2.27 -16.06
CA GLN A 333 -12.60 1.96 -16.04
C GLN A 333 -13.34 2.86 -15.06
N MET A 334 -12.79 3.07 -13.86
CA MET A 334 -13.39 3.94 -12.86
C MET A 334 -13.43 5.41 -13.30
N LEU A 335 -12.46 5.87 -14.10
CA LEU A 335 -12.49 7.21 -14.70
C LEU A 335 -13.52 7.35 -15.81
N LEU A 336 -13.75 6.31 -16.61
CA LEU A 336 -14.60 6.43 -17.81
C LEU A 336 -16.04 5.97 -17.59
N ALA A 337 -16.30 5.08 -16.62
CA ALA A 337 -17.62 4.51 -16.40
C ALA A 337 -18.74 5.55 -16.18
N PRO A 338 -18.56 6.65 -15.40
CA PRO A 338 -19.60 7.65 -15.24
C PRO A 338 -19.94 8.40 -16.52
N LEU A 339 -19.02 8.42 -17.50
CA LEU A 339 -19.15 9.17 -18.74
C LEU A 339 -19.58 8.32 -19.94
N LEU A 340 -19.78 7.01 -19.78
CA LEU A 340 -20.14 6.11 -20.89
C LEU A 340 -21.31 6.62 -21.74
N PRO A 341 -22.42 7.16 -21.18
CA PRO A 341 -23.53 7.68 -21.97
C PRO A 341 -23.20 8.94 -22.79
N TYR A 342 -22.10 9.59 -22.47
CA TYR A 342 -21.72 10.90 -23.02
C TYR A 342 -20.46 10.84 -23.88
N LEU A 343 -19.89 9.67 -24.12
CA LEU A 343 -18.68 9.52 -24.94
C LEU A 343 -19.00 9.85 -26.40
N ASP A 344 -18.06 10.53 -27.05
CA ASP A 344 -18.09 10.69 -28.51
C ASP A 344 -17.61 9.39 -29.17
N ALA A 345 -18.51 8.70 -29.83
CA ALA A 345 -18.19 7.42 -30.49
C ALA A 345 -17.16 7.53 -31.64
N THR A 346 -16.94 8.75 -32.16
CA THR A 346 -15.99 9.00 -33.28
C THR A 346 -14.58 9.32 -32.81
N ARG A 347 -14.40 9.70 -31.54
CA ARG A 347 -13.13 10.10 -30.95
C ARG A 347 -12.89 9.32 -29.64
N PRO A 348 -11.93 8.40 -29.61
CA PRO A 348 -11.68 7.63 -28.39
C PRO A 348 -11.16 8.52 -27.25
N PRO A 349 -11.58 8.29 -26.00
CA PRO A 349 -10.90 8.84 -24.84
C PRO A 349 -9.44 8.44 -24.83
N THR A 350 -8.57 9.39 -24.44
CA THR A 350 -7.14 9.13 -24.27
C THR A 350 -6.81 9.14 -22.77
N VAL A 351 -6.19 8.09 -22.29
CA VAL A 351 -5.77 7.95 -20.89
C VAL A 351 -4.26 7.78 -20.83
N MET A 352 -3.60 8.68 -20.14
CA MET A 352 -2.18 8.59 -19.83
C MET A 352 -2.04 8.18 -18.36
N GLY A 353 -1.46 7.00 -18.10
CA GLY A 353 -1.28 6.47 -16.76
C GLY A 353 0.19 6.42 -16.34
N VAL A 354 0.55 7.05 -15.22
CA VAL A 354 1.90 7.03 -14.65
C VAL A 354 1.90 6.19 -13.38
N SER A 355 2.68 5.10 -13.36
CA SER A 355 2.75 4.14 -12.25
C SER A 355 4.12 4.12 -11.60
N GLY A 356 4.15 3.92 -10.30
CA GLY A 356 5.38 3.52 -9.62
C GLY A 356 5.96 2.22 -10.18
N TYR A 357 7.29 2.05 -10.05
CA TYR A 357 8.02 0.92 -10.63
C TYR A 357 7.63 -0.45 -10.04
N SER A 358 7.00 -0.50 -8.88
CA SER A 358 6.52 -1.75 -8.28
C SER A 358 5.50 -2.48 -9.18
N GLY A 359 4.81 -1.74 -10.06
CA GLY A 359 3.90 -2.33 -11.05
C GLY A 359 4.57 -3.30 -12.04
N ALA A 360 5.87 -3.19 -12.26
CA ALA A 360 6.64 -4.15 -13.05
C ALA A 360 6.86 -5.50 -12.34
N GLY A 361 6.62 -5.57 -11.03
CA GLY A 361 6.82 -6.76 -10.20
C GLY A 361 8.26 -6.96 -9.75
N THR A 362 8.57 -8.19 -9.29
CA THR A 362 9.85 -8.55 -8.66
C THR A 362 10.60 -9.61 -9.44
N LYS A 363 11.93 -9.64 -9.25
CA LYS A 363 12.82 -10.74 -9.59
C LYS A 363 13.59 -11.23 -8.36
N SER A 364 14.13 -12.45 -8.40
CA SER A 364 15.01 -12.97 -7.34
C SER A 364 16.46 -12.63 -7.67
N SER A 365 17.27 -12.38 -6.63
CA SER A 365 18.72 -12.26 -6.76
C SER A 365 19.42 -13.62 -7.05
N GLY A 366 18.66 -14.71 -7.11
CA GLY A 366 19.18 -16.07 -7.22
C GLY A 366 19.27 -16.76 -5.85
N LYS A 367 19.85 -17.98 -5.82
CA LYS A 367 20.08 -18.70 -4.57
C LYS A 367 21.19 -18.00 -3.80
N PRO A 368 21.02 -17.76 -2.48
CA PRO A 368 22.09 -17.24 -1.64
C PRO A 368 23.29 -18.21 -1.64
N SER A 369 24.48 -17.65 -1.53
CA SER A 369 25.72 -18.44 -1.39
C SER A 369 25.82 -19.12 -0.03
N THR A 370 25.13 -18.59 0.97
CA THR A 370 25.14 -19.10 2.35
C THR A 370 23.88 -19.94 2.63
N PRO A 371 23.99 -21.20 3.10
CA PRO A 371 22.86 -22.01 3.50
C PRO A 371 22.03 -21.33 4.60
N GLY A 372 20.71 -21.26 4.42
CA GLY A 372 19.78 -20.61 5.37
C GLY A 372 19.59 -19.11 5.18
N GLU A 373 20.37 -18.46 4.34
CA GLU A 373 20.16 -17.06 3.96
C GLU A 373 18.98 -16.94 2.97
N ARG A 374 18.21 -15.84 3.08
CA ARG A 374 17.08 -15.60 2.19
C ARG A 374 17.53 -14.95 0.88
N PRO A 375 17.02 -15.41 -0.28
CA PRO A 375 17.25 -14.70 -1.54
C PRO A 375 16.63 -13.31 -1.46
N VAL A 376 17.37 -12.29 -1.91
CA VAL A 376 16.90 -10.91 -1.94
C VAL A 376 15.84 -10.76 -3.02
N THR A 377 14.71 -10.15 -2.68
CA THR A 377 13.68 -9.76 -3.64
C THR A 377 14.04 -8.39 -4.22
N LEU A 378 14.37 -8.35 -5.50
CA LEU A 378 14.74 -7.14 -6.21
C LEU A 378 13.57 -6.65 -7.09
N PRO A 379 13.44 -5.35 -7.37
CA PRO A 379 12.52 -4.87 -8.37
C PRO A 379 12.88 -5.44 -9.75
N LYS A 380 11.87 -5.81 -10.55
CA LYS A 380 12.09 -6.26 -11.93
C LYS A 380 12.61 -5.10 -12.80
N LEU A 381 12.05 -3.91 -12.62
CA LEU A 381 12.57 -2.66 -13.14
C LEU A 381 13.36 -1.97 -12.02
N ASP A 382 14.63 -1.74 -12.25
CA ASP A 382 15.47 -0.96 -11.36
C ASP A 382 15.15 0.53 -11.53
N PRO A 383 14.66 1.22 -10.50
CA PRO A 383 14.31 2.64 -10.58
C PRO A 383 15.50 3.54 -10.88
N GLU A 384 16.73 3.16 -10.52
CA GLU A 384 17.93 3.91 -10.84
C GLU A 384 18.14 4.04 -12.36
N THR A 385 17.68 3.06 -13.16
CA THR A 385 17.73 3.13 -14.63
C THR A 385 16.82 4.17 -15.25
N LEU A 386 15.95 4.77 -14.46
CA LEU A 386 15.10 5.89 -14.89
C LEU A 386 15.77 7.26 -14.68
N HIS A 387 16.85 7.34 -13.92
CA HIS A 387 17.59 8.58 -13.66
C HIS A 387 16.68 9.75 -13.20
N GLY A 388 15.69 9.46 -12.33
CA GLY A 388 14.72 10.45 -11.87
C GLY A 388 13.64 10.84 -12.89
N ALA A 389 13.69 10.30 -14.12
CA ALA A 389 12.73 10.60 -15.18
C ALA A 389 11.61 9.57 -15.25
N VAL A 390 10.58 9.85 -16.04
CA VAL A 390 9.51 8.90 -16.38
C VAL A 390 9.79 8.28 -17.75
N ARG A 391 9.30 7.04 -17.96
CA ARG A 391 9.51 6.30 -19.21
C ARG A 391 8.19 5.74 -19.74
N PRO A 392 7.66 6.22 -20.87
CA PRO A 392 6.59 5.55 -21.59
C PRO A 392 7.04 4.18 -22.11
N TYR A 393 6.13 3.21 -22.10
CA TYR A 393 6.38 1.87 -22.64
C TYR A 393 5.09 1.30 -23.24
N ALA A 394 5.19 0.24 -24.08
CA ALA A 394 4.02 -0.37 -24.73
C ALA A 394 3.01 0.69 -25.21
N LEU A 395 3.47 1.56 -26.12
CA LEU A 395 2.76 2.77 -26.57
C LEU A 395 1.39 2.49 -27.22
N THR A 396 1.15 1.25 -27.65
CA THR A 396 -0.12 0.75 -28.18
C THR A 396 -0.34 -0.68 -27.70
N ASP A 397 -1.59 -1.13 -27.67
CA ASP A 397 -1.99 -2.51 -27.40
C ASP A 397 -1.55 -3.07 -26.05
N HIS A 398 -1.33 -2.21 -25.07
CA HIS A 398 -1.06 -2.65 -23.71
C HIS A 398 -2.20 -3.53 -23.19
N ILE A 399 -1.87 -4.58 -22.43
CA ILE A 399 -2.89 -5.54 -21.94
C ILE A 399 -4.04 -4.83 -21.19
N HIS A 400 -3.74 -3.79 -20.41
CA HIS A 400 -4.76 -3.03 -19.67
C HIS A 400 -5.61 -2.12 -20.56
N GLU A 401 -5.11 -1.70 -21.75
CA GLU A 401 -5.92 -1.02 -22.76
C GLU A 401 -7.00 -1.97 -23.30
N ARG A 402 -6.57 -3.17 -23.69
CA ARG A 402 -7.47 -4.21 -24.19
C ARG A 402 -8.50 -4.61 -23.13
N GLU A 403 -8.05 -4.74 -21.89
CA GLU A 403 -8.89 -5.07 -20.72
C GLU A 403 -9.95 -3.99 -20.47
N ALA A 404 -9.55 -2.72 -20.41
CA ALA A 404 -10.48 -1.61 -20.21
C ALA A 404 -11.51 -1.51 -21.33
N ARG A 405 -11.06 -1.61 -22.59
CA ARG A 405 -11.96 -1.62 -23.78
C ARG A 405 -12.98 -2.75 -23.70
N TYR A 406 -12.54 -3.96 -23.42
CA TYR A 406 -13.40 -5.14 -23.35
C TYR A 406 -14.48 -4.99 -22.29
N HIS A 407 -14.09 -4.61 -21.09
CA HIS A 407 -15.01 -4.51 -19.96
C HIS A 407 -15.90 -3.27 -20.01
N LEU A 408 -15.40 -2.11 -20.46
CA LEU A 408 -16.24 -0.92 -20.69
C LEU A 408 -17.28 -1.15 -21.79
N THR A 409 -16.93 -1.90 -22.85
CA THR A 409 -17.89 -2.32 -23.88
C THR A 409 -19.02 -3.16 -23.29
N LYS A 410 -18.70 -4.10 -22.39
CA LYS A 410 -19.73 -4.88 -21.66
C LYS A 410 -20.59 -3.97 -20.78
N LEU A 411 -19.98 -3.05 -20.05
CA LEU A 411 -20.67 -2.11 -19.17
C LEU A 411 -21.58 -1.16 -19.97
N ALA A 412 -21.22 -0.84 -21.22
CA ALA A 412 -22.02 -0.07 -22.18
C ALA A 412 -23.04 -0.93 -22.96
N ASN A 413 -23.45 -2.09 -22.41
CA ASN A 413 -24.41 -3.01 -23.03
C ASN A 413 -24.03 -3.45 -24.46
N GLY A 414 -22.74 -3.64 -24.72
CA GLY A 414 -22.21 -4.09 -26.01
C GLY A 414 -21.90 -2.96 -27.00
N THR A 415 -22.20 -1.70 -26.66
CA THR A 415 -21.77 -0.56 -27.46
C THR A 415 -20.24 -0.45 -27.41
N PRO A 416 -19.53 -0.51 -28.55
CA PRO A 416 -18.06 -0.51 -28.55
C PRO A 416 -17.47 0.74 -27.91
N VAL A 417 -16.66 0.57 -26.88
CA VAL A 417 -15.92 1.65 -26.23
C VAL A 417 -14.44 1.50 -26.60
N ASN A 418 -13.94 2.41 -27.43
CA ASN A 418 -12.51 2.48 -27.73
C ASN A 418 -11.82 3.39 -26.72
N VAL A 419 -10.65 2.97 -26.26
CA VAL A 419 -9.80 3.76 -25.35
C VAL A 419 -8.39 3.73 -25.92
N ALA A 420 -7.73 4.87 -26.01
CA ALA A 420 -6.31 4.98 -26.28
C ALA A 420 -5.58 5.13 -24.94
N PHE A 421 -4.72 4.16 -24.60
CA PHE A 421 -4.04 4.13 -23.32
C PHE A 421 -2.52 4.14 -23.49
N THR A 422 -1.85 5.05 -22.77
CA THR A 422 -0.38 5.14 -22.76
C THR A 422 0.13 4.93 -21.33
N PRO A 423 0.75 3.78 -21.02
CA PRO A 423 1.38 3.54 -19.73
C PRO A 423 2.76 4.20 -19.65
N ILE A 424 3.04 4.75 -18.48
CA ILE A 424 4.31 5.38 -18.13
C ILE A 424 4.77 4.82 -16.79
N VAL A 425 6.05 4.49 -16.66
CA VAL A 425 6.65 4.12 -15.39
C VAL A 425 7.46 5.28 -14.83
N ALA A 426 7.39 5.45 -13.53
CA ALA A 426 8.07 6.49 -12.77
C ALA A 426 8.98 5.90 -11.68
N PRO A 427 9.93 6.68 -11.14
CA PRO A 427 10.91 6.18 -10.18
C PRO A 427 10.37 6.01 -8.74
N TRP A 428 9.16 6.47 -8.43
CA TRP A 428 8.56 6.18 -7.12
C TRP A 428 8.10 4.72 -7.01
N PHE A 429 7.98 4.22 -5.79
CA PHE A 429 7.70 2.80 -5.55
C PHE A 429 6.28 2.40 -5.98
N GLN A 430 5.24 3.04 -5.44
CA GLN A 430 3.84 2.66 -5.67
C GLN A 430 2.92 3.88 -5.81
N GLY A 431 1.75 3.64 -6.37
CA GLY A 431 0.76 4.63 -6.74
C GLY A 431 0.68 4.82 -8.26
N ILE A 432 -0.55 4.96 -8.76
CA ILE A 432 -0.87 5.28 -10.15
C ILE A 432 -1.65 6.59 -10.18
N ILE A 433 -1.23 7.50 -11.04
CA ILE A 433 -2.02 8.65 -11.45
C ILE A 433 -2.35 8.52 -12.93
N SER A 434 -3.63 8.67 -13.29
CA SER A 434 -4.07 8.66 -14.69
C SER A 434 -4.80 9.95 -15.04
N THR A 435 -4.40 10.57 -16.13
CA THR A 435 -5.09 11.72 -16.72
C THR A 435 -5.89 11.24 -17.93
N ALA A 436 -7.21 11.37 -17.85
CA ALA A 436 -8.12 11.02 -18.93
C ALA A 436 -8.59 12.29 -19.66
N SER A 437 -8.34 12.37 -20.96
CA SER A 437 -8.92 13.38 -21.86
C SER A 437 -10.07 12.72 -22.62
N VAL A 438 -11.29 13.14 -22.31
CA VAL A 438 -12.52 12.48 -22.76
C VAL A 438 -13.32 13.41 -23.68
N PRO A 439 -13.40 13.09 -25.00
CA PRO A 439 -14.32 13.75 -25.92
C PRO A 439 -15.77 13.43 -25.56
N LEU A 440 -16.62 14.45 -25.59
CA LEU A 440 -18.03 14.36 -25.23
C LEU A 440 -18.92 14.53 -26.46
N SER A 441 -19.98 13.73 -26.56
CA SER A 441 -21.03 13.84 -27.57
C SER A 441 -22.03 14.99 -27.30
N THR A 442 -22.04 15.42 -26.03
CA THR A 442 -22.95 16.50 -25.56
C THR A 442 -22.15 17.48 -24.70
N LYS A 443 -22.46 18.75 -24.79
CA LYS A 443 -21.83 19.78 -23.96
C LYS A 443 -22.26 19.64 -22.51
N LEU A 444 -21.29 19.42 -21.63
CA LEU A 444 -21.49 19.35 -20.18
C LEU A 444 -20.59 20.35 -19.47
N THR A 445 -21.05 20.84 -18.34
CA THR A 445 -20.26 21.69 -17.44
C THR A 445 -19.43 20.83 -16.49
N ALA A 446 -18.37 21.39 -15.92
CA ALA A 446 -17.55 20.72 -14.89
C ALA A 446 -18.39 20.26 -13.68
N ARG A 447 -19.42 21.06 -13.31
CA ARG A 447 -20.33 20.72 -12.21
C ARG A 447 -21.19 19.49 -12.52
N GLU A 448 -21.77 19.43 -13.72
CA GLU A 448 -22.57 18.27 -14.15
C GLU A 448 -21.72 17.01 -14.20
N ILE A 449 -20.50 17.09 -14.74
CA ILE A 449 -19.59 15.94 -14.79
C ILE A 449 -19.23 15.48 -13.38
N LYS A 450 -18.87 16.39 -12.47
CA LYS A 450 -18.58 16.03 -11.07
C LYS A 450 -19.78 15.35 -10.42
N GLN A 451 -20.99 15.84 -10.66
CA GLN A 451 -22.23 15.24 -10.17
C GLN A 451 -22.44 13.82 -10.69
N LEU A 452 -22.14 13.53 -11.98
CA LEU A 452 -22.18 12.17 -12.53
C LEU A 452 -21.26 11.21 -11.79
N PHE A 453 -20.08 11.67 -11.36
CA PHE A 453 -19.16 10.85 -10.55
C PHE A 453 -19.69 10.65 -9.14
N GLU A 454 -20.20 11.70 -8.49
CA GLU A 454 -20.79 11.62 -7.15
C GLU A 454 -22.01 10.67 -7.14
N GLU A 455 -22.86 10.73 -8.15
CA GLU A 455 -24.02 9.83 -8.29
C GLU A 455 -23.60 8.39 -8.59
N LYS A 456 -22.66 8.19 -9.53
CA LYS A 456 -22.18 6.85 -9.91
C LYS A 456 -21.55 6.10 -8.74
N TYR A 457 -20.81 6.81 -7.89
CA TYR A 457 -20.06 6.21 -6.78
C TYR A 457 -20.70 6.48 -5.41
N GLN A 458 -21.96 6.91 -5.39
CA GLN A 458 -22.67 7.12 -4.13
C GLN A 458 -22.71 5.85 -3.28
N GLY A 459 -22.22 5.93 -2.05
CA GLY A 459 -22.19 4.81 -1.12
C GLY A 459 -20.98 3.86 -1.27
N GLU A 460 -20.12 4.07 -2.28
CA GLU A 460 -18.89 3.30 -2.46
C GLU A 460 -17.83 3.73 -1.45
N LYS A 461 -17.55 2.86 -0.45
CA LYS A 461 -16.68 3.20 0.68
C LYS A 461 -15.22 3.42 0.30
N LEU A 462 -14.76 2.84 -0.80
CA LEU A 462 -13.39 2.95 -1.29
C LEU A 462 -13.27 3.95 -2.46
N VAL A 463 -14.25 4.82 -2.65
CA VAL A 463 -14.22 5.86 -3.70
C VAL A 463 -14.42 7.24 -3.09
N GLU A 464 -13.56 8.17 -3.46
CA GLU A 464 -13.63 9.56 -3.03
C GLU A 464 -13.54 10.52 -4.24
N ILE A 465 -14.49 11.45 -4.32
CA ILE A 465 -14.53 12.49 -5.37
C ILE A 465 -14.00 13.78 -4.79
N LEU A 466 -12.78 14.16 -5.21
CA LEU A 466 -12.06 15.31 -4.67
C LEU A 466 -12.46 16.63 -5.34
N PRO A 467 -12.43 17.76 -4.62
CA PRO A 467 -12.67 19.09 -5.19
C PRO A 467 -11.46 19.64 -5.98
N HIS A 468 -10.30 19.00 -5.86
CA HIS A 468 -9.03 19.39 -6.50
C HIS A 468 -8.48 18.26 -7.38
N VAL A 469 -7.37 18.50 -8.06
CA VAL A 469 -6.65 17.48 -8.82
C VAL A 469 -5.94 16.58 -7.82
N PRO A 470 -6.20 15.25 -7.82
CA PRO A 470 -5.53 14.32 -6.92
C PRO A 470 -4.05 14.13 -7.29
N GLU A 471 -3.24 13.82 -6.28
CA GLU A 471 -1.82 13.54 -6.39
C GLU A 471 -1.49 12.10 -5.94
N ILE A 472 -0.28 11.62 -6.22
CA ILE A 472 0.18 10.29 -5.76
C ILE A 472 0.16 10.19 -4.23
N THR A 473 0.50 11.27 -3.53
CA THR A 473 0.49 11.36 -2.06
C THR A 473 -0.90 11.21 -1.44
N ASP A 474 -1.97 11.45 -2.21
CA ASP A 474 -3.34 11.24 -1.74
C ASP A 474 -3.70 9.76 -1.64
N ILE A 475 -2.99 8.89 -2.37
CA ILE A 475 -3.40 7.49 -2.57
C ILE A 475 -2.33 6.45 -2.26
N ALA A 476 -1.04 6.78 -2.32
CA ALA A 476 0.02 5.82 -2.01
C ALA A 476 -0.18 5.24 -0.61
N LEU A 477 -0.11 3.90 -0.50
CA LEU A 477 -0.41 3.12 0.72
C LEU A 477 -1.88 3.15 1.19
N LYS A 478 -2.82 3.67 0.39
CA LYS A 478 -4.26 3.69 0.70
C LYS A 478 -5.05 2.72 -0.17
N HIS A 479 -6.21 2.33 0.33
CA HIS A 479 -6.96 1.19 -0.21
C HIS A 479 -8.06 1.57 -1.22
N GLY A 480 -8.21 2.85 -1.58
CA GLY A 480 -9.30 3.35 -2.41
C GLY A 480 -8.91 3.81 -3.82
N PHE A 481 -9.90 4.41 -4.48
CA PHE A 481 -9.78 5.18 -5.71
C PHE A 481 -10.21 6.61 -5.43
N LYS A 482 -9.46 7.60 -5.95
CA LYS A 482 -9.86 9.00 -5.88
C LYS A 482 -9.88 9.63 -7.26
N ALA A 483 -10.89 10.45 -7.55
CA ALA A 483 -10.99 11.21 -8.80
C ALA A 483 -11.24 12.68 -8.52
N GLY A 484 -10.68 13.55 -9.39
CA GLY A 484 -10.83 14.99 -9.27
C GLY A 484 -10.32 15.75 -10.50
N GLY A 485 -10.24 17.08 -10.40
CA GLY A 485 -9.71 17.92 -11.48
C GLY A 485 -10.61 17.98 -12.71
N PHE A 486 -11.91 18.00 -12.52
CA PHE A 486 -12.92 18.03 -13.59
C PHE A 486 -12.84 19.34 -14.39
N GLN A 487 -11.99 19.39 -15.42
CA GLN A 487 -11.78 20.57 -16.25
C GLN A 487 -12.40 20.38 -17.64
N VAL A 488 -13.44 21.17 -17.93
CA VAL A 488 -14.09 21.17 -19.24
C VAL A 488 -13.44 22.21 -20.13
N HIS A 489 -13.08 21.82 -21.35
CA HIS A 489 -12.56 22.73 -22.37
C HIS A 489 -13.62 23.78 -22.73
N SER A 490 -13.20 24.98 -23.14
CA SER A 490 -14.09 26.11 -23.47
C SER A 490 -15.16 25.80 -24.55
N SER A 491 -14.90 24.79 -25.42
CA SER A 491 -15.91 24.32 -26.38
C SER A 491 -17.06 23.53 -25.72
N GLY A 492 -16.89 23.04 -24.49
CA GLY A 492 -17.84 22.16 -23.82
C GLY A 492 -17.79 20.69 -24.30
N GLU A 493 -16.96 20.36 -25.29
CA GLU A 493 -16.95 19.06 -25.98
C GLU A 493 -15.83 18.12 -25.51
N ARG A 494 -15.06 18.49 -24.49
CA ARG A 494 -13.98 17.69 -23.93
C ARG A 494 -13.79 17.99 -22.45
N VAL A 495 -13.66 16.94 -21.66
CA VAL A 495 -13.27 17.04 -20.25
C VAL A 495 -11.92 16.38 -20.01
N VAL A 496 -11.16 16.92 -19.08
CA VAL A 496 -9.98 16.26 -18.51
C VAL A 496 -10.26 15.96 -17.04
N ILE A 497 -9.98 14.71 -16.65
CA ILE A 497 -10.20 14.19 -15.29
C ILE A 497 -8.95 13.44 -14.86
N VAL A 498 -8.62 13.54 -13.58
CA VAL A 498 -7.50 12.81 -13.00
C VAL A 498 -8.02 11.80 -11.97
N GLY A 499 -7.53 10.58 -12.05
CA GLY A 499 -7.82 9.52 -11.08
C GLY A 499 -6.55 8.89 -10.54
N VAL A 500 -6.58 8.51 -9.26
CA VAL A 500 -5.45 7.89 -8.58
C VAL A 500 -5.88 6.63 -7.84
N ILE A 501 -5.03 5.60 -7.90
CA ILE A 501 -5.12 4.38 -7.09
C ILE A 501 -3.73 3.94 -6.65
N ASP A 502 -3.64 3.18 -5.57
CA ASP A 502 -2.42 2.42 -5.28
C ASP A 502 -2.40 1.14 -6.11
N ASN A 503 -1.34 0.96 -6.93
CA ASN A 503 -1.24 -0.17 -7.87
C ASN A 503 -1.08 -1.53 -7.20
N LEU A 504 -0.55 -1.59 -5.98
CA LEU A 504 -0.40 -2.82 -5.20
C LEU A 504 -1.63 -3.12 -4.33
N LEU A 505 -2.37 -2.08 -3.93
CA LEU A 505 -3.54 -2.17 -3.05
C LEU A 505 -4.84 -2.21 -3.87
N LYS A 506 -5.55 -1.10 -4.08
CA LYS A 506 -6.79 -1.10 -4.87
C LYS A 506 -6.58 -1.61 -6.29
N GLY A 507 -5.40 -1.39 -6.86
CA GLY A 507 -5.01 -1.96 -8.16
C GLY A 507 -4.74 -3.47 -8.15
N ALA A 508 -4.64 -4.13 -6.99
CA ALA A 508 -4.33 -5.56 -6.88
C ALA A 508 -4.85 -6.21 -5.59
N ALA A 509 -4.14 -6.04 -4.44
CA ALA A 509 -4.39 -6.81 -3.22
C ALA A 509 -5.72 -6.46 -2.55
N THR A 510 -6.08 -5.18 -2.41
CA THR A 510 -7.35 -4.73 -1.83
C THR A 510 -8.52 -5.20 -2.68
N GLN A 511 -8.41 -5.07 -4.01
CA GLN A 511 -9.41 -5.55 -4.94
C GLN A 511 -9.61 -7.07 -4.82
N CYS A 512 -8.52 -7.83 -4.68
CA CYS A 512 -8.58 -9.26 -4.41
C CYS A 512 -9.28 -9.56 -3.09
N MET A 513 -9.04 -8.80 -2.04
CA MET A 513 -9.71 -8.98 -0.74
C MET A 513 -11.21 -8.70 -0.81
N GLN A 514 -11.66 -7.63 -1.50
CA GLN A 514 -13.09 -7.40 -1.72
C GLN A 514 -13.74 -8.60 -2.43
N ASN A 515 -13.14 -9.06 -3.52
CA ASN A 515 -13.61 -10.20 -4.30
C ASN A 515 -13.68 -11.48 -3.45
N LEU A 516 -12.64 -11.76 -2.70
CA LEU A 516 -12.56 -12.93 -1.83
C LEU A 516 -13.60 -12.89 -0.72
N ASN A 517 -13.75 -11.72 -0.07
CA ASN A 517 -14.74 -11.52 0.99
C ASN A 517 -16.18 -11.77 0.48
N LEU A 518 -16.52 -11.15 -0.65
CA LEU A 518 -17.83 -11.35 -1.29
C LEU A 518 -18.07 -12.82 -1.62
N ALA A 519 -17.12 -13.49 -2.27
CA ALA A 519 -17.27 -14.88 -2.69
C ALA A 519 -17.32 -15.89 -1.53
N LEU A 520 -16.75 -15.55 -0.38
CA LEU A 520 -16.81 -16.35 0.84
C LEU A 520 -17.98 -15.98 1.76
N GLY A 521 -18.84 -15.03 1.35
CA GLY A 521 -19.99 -14.57 2.14
C GLY A 521 -19.60 -13.79 3.39
N LEU A 522 -18.44 -13.11 3.37
CA LEU A 522 -17.97 -12.24 4.44
C LEU A 522 -18.34 -10.77 4.16
N ASP A 523 -18.15 -9.88 5.16
CA ASP A 523 -18.27 -8.44 4.91
C ASP A 523 -17.22 -8.01 3.88
N GLU A 524 -17.63 -7.30 2.82
CA GLU A 524 -16.80 -6.90 1.68
C GLU A 524 -15.50 -6.23 2.11
N PHE A 525 -15.55 -5.42 3.16
CA PHE A 525 -14.45 -4.58 3.63
C PHE A 525 -13.70 -5.17 4.82
N ALA A 526 -14.06 -6.39 5.28
CA ALA A 526 -13.36 -7.03 6.38
C ALA A 526 -11.87 -7.16 6.08
N GLY A 527 -11.02 -6.80 7.05
CA GLY A 527 -9.56 -6.84 6.92
C GLY A 527 -8.94 -5.78 6.00
N ILE A 528 -9.75 -4.88 5.41
CA ILE A 528 -9.29 -3.75 4.61
C ILE A 528 -9.30 -2.51 5.51
N PRO A 529 -8.13 -1.83 5.69
CA PRO A 529 -8.10 -0.55 6.40
C PRO A 529 -8.96 0.49 5.68
N MET A 530 -9.82 1.16 6.45
CA MET A 530 -10.68 2.24 5.98
C MET A 530 -10.08 3.53 6.53
N ASP A 531 -9.39 4.30 5.67
CA ASP A 531 -8.70 5.56 6.02
C ASP A 531 -9.67 6.73 6.17
#